data_786bf0b94f036ad292db62326df2bd4a
#
_entry.id   786bf0b94f036ad292db62326df2bd4a
#
_cell.length_a   1.000
_cell.length_b   1.000
_cell.length_c   1.000
_cell.angle_alpha   90.00
_cell.angle_beta   90.00
_cell.angle_gamma   90.00
#
_symmetry.space_group_name_H-M   'P 1'
#
loop_
_entity.id
_entity.type
_entity.pdbx_description
1 polymer ?
#
loop_
_entity_poly.entity_id
_entity_poly.type
_entity_poly.pdbx_seq_one_letter_code
_entity_poly.pdbx_strand_id
1 'polypeptide(L)'
;MAFYFSVQPYLYSYLQVVQGYDVAAAGRVTQTFAFTSTIAAFSVSILIKYTKRYRIFVTIGCAIYMTGLALMLLCRGEGASHFQVLGTQIMVGCGGGLLNVPVQLGVQASASHQEVAAATAMFLTSMEMGGAVGAAISGAVWTSFIPRKLLQYLPDETKSQADEIFGKLTEALKYEMGSPTRIAINRSYQETMNRLLTLALIVTLPLIPLSLSMVDYKLDKVSHRIKNPFSNMVANP
;
A
#
# COMPACT_ATOMS: atom_id res chain seq x y z
N MET A 1 -0.87 -7.03 -0.88
CA MET A 1 -0.22 -7.30 0.42
C MET A 1 0.40 -6.07 1.06
N ALA A 2 1.42 -5.45 0.48
CA ALA A 2 2.13 -4.33 1.10
C ALA A 2 1.22 -3.17 1.52
N PHE A 3 0.20 -2.85 0.73
CA PHE A 3 -0.80 -1.84 1.06
C PHE A 3 -1.55 -2.17 2.35
N TYR A 4 -1.98 -3.43 2.53
CA TYR A 4 -2.65 -3.87 3.75
C TYR A 4 -1.72 -3.87 4.97
N PHE A 5 -0.42 -4.08 4.78
CA PHE A 5 0.54 -3.98 5.87
C PHE A 5 0.82 -2.54 6.30
N SER A 6 0.80 -1.60 5.37
CA SER A 6 1.27 -0.23 5.63
C SER A 6 0.17 0.80 5.87
N VAL A 7 -1.02 0.60 5.31
CA VAL A 7 -2.07 1.62 5.27
C VAL A 7 -3.40 1.10 5.80
N GLN A 8 -3.88 -0.04 5.31
CA GLN A 8 -5.18 -0.59 5.67
C GLN A 8 -5.03 -1.81 6.59
N PRO A 9 -5.92 -2.02 7.54
CA PRO A 9 -6.97 -1.14 8.06
C PRO A 9 -6.53 -0.32 9.29
N TYR A 10 -5.26 -0.45 9.71
CA TYR A 10 -4.81 -0.05 11.06
C TYR A 10 -4.29 1.38 11.16
N LEU A 11 -4.03 2.03 10.02
CA LEU A 11 -3.51 3.39 9.99
C LEU A 11 -4.43 4.38 10.72
N TYR A 12 -5.73 4.25 10.55
CA TYR A 12 -6.71 5.13 11.17
C TYR A 12 -6.62 5.11 12.70
N SER A 13 -6.60 3.91 13.29
CA SER A 13 -6.44 3.73 14.74
C SER A 13 -5.08 4.21 15.24
N TYR A 14 -4.02 3.93 14.49
CA TYR A 14 -2.68 4.39 14.78
C TYR A 14 -2.59 5.93 14.83
N LEU A 15 -3.18 6.63 13.86
CA LEU A 15 -3.16 8.09 13.82
C LEU A 15 -3.89 8.73 14.99
N GLN A 16 -4.99 8.14 15.44
CA GLN A 16 -5.72 8.65 16.60
C GLN A 16 -4.98 8.35 17.91
N VAL A 17 -4.45 7.14 18.06
CA VAL A 17 -3.81 6.72 19.29
C VAL A 17 -2.43 7.37 19.45
N VAL A 18 -1.56 7.23 18.46
CA VAL A 18 -0.15 7.63 18.58
C VAL A 18 0.04 9.11 18.27
N GLN A 19 -0.61 9.61 17.21
CA GLN A 19 -0.45 10.98 16.74
C GLN A 19 -1.47 11.96 17.35
N GLY A 20 -2.48 11.44 18.06
CA GLY A 20 -3.51 12.28 18.68
C GLY A 20 -4.41 13.01 17.68
N TYR A 21 -4.53 12.48 16.45
CA TYR A 21 -5.39 13.10 15.44
C TYR A 21 -6.86 12.92 15.80
N ASP A 22 -7.64 13.95 15.51
CA ASP A 22 -9.07 13.88 15.56
C ASP A 22 -9.61 12.91 14.45
N VAL A 23 -10.85 12.45 14.62
CA VAL A 23 -11.55 11.54 13.70
C VAL A 23 -11.49 12.04 12.24
N ALA A 24 -11.74 13.34 12.02
CA ALA A 24 -11.78 13.92 10.70
C ALA A 24 -10.38 14.04 10.07
N ALA A 25 -9.37 14.41 10.87
CA ALA A 25 -7.98 14.51 10.42
C ALA A 25 -7.41 13.12 10.08
N ALA A 26 -7.62 12.12 10.96
CA ALA A 26 -7.21 10.75 10.71
C ALA A 26 -7.86 10.17 9.43
N GLY A 27 -9.15 10.45 9.21
CA GLY A 27 -9.86 10.06 8.00
C GLY A 27 -9.27 10.69 6.75
N ARG A 28 -8.99 11.99 6.76
CA ARG A 28 -8.35 12.69 5.61
C ARG A 28 -6.98 12.11 5.27
N VAL A 29 -6.15 11.87 6.26
CA VAL A 29 -4.82 11.29 6.05
C VAL A 29 -4.92 9.87 5.48
N THR A 30 -5.84 9.06 5.98
CA THR A 30 -6.04 7.70 5.47
C THR A 30 -6.49 7.71 4.00
N GLN A 31 -7.36 8.64 3.61
CA GLN A 31 -7.84 8.78 2.24
C GLN A 31 -6.81 9.38 1.27
N THR A 32 -5.76 10.03 1.78
CA THR A 32 -4.72 10.64 0.95
C THR A 32 -4.04 9.64 0.02
N PHE A 33 -3.85 8.39 0.46
CA PHE A 33 -3.31 7.33 -0.39
C PHE A 33 -4.19 7.09 -1.62
N ALA A 34 -5.49 6.87 -1.43
CA ALA A 34 -6.42 6.59 -2.52
C ALA A 34 -6.52 7.77 -3.49
N PHE A 35 -6.60 8.97 -2.97
CA PHE A 35 -6.67 10.20 -3.77
C PHE A 35 -5.42 10.40 -4.63
N THR A 36 -4.23 10.32 -4.02
CA THR A 36 -2.95 10.45 -4.76
C THR A 36 -2.71 9.32 -5.73
N SER A 37 -3.09 8.10 -5.38
CA SER A 37 -2.98 6.94 -6.28
C SER A 37 -3.86 7.12 -7.53
N THR A 38 -5.07 7.66 -7.37
CA THR A 38 -5.97 7.95 -8.49
C THR A 38 -5.40 9.02 -9.41
N ILE A 39 -4.88 10.12 -8.86
CA ILE A 39 -4.23 11.18 -9.66
C ILE A 39 -3.01 10.65 -10.40
N ALA A 40 -2.17 9.87 -9.73
CA ALA A 40 -0.99 9.27 -10.34
C ALA A 40 -1.36 8.27 -11.45
N ALA A 41 -2.38 7.44 -11.24
CA ALA A 41 -2.90 6.51 -12.23
C ALA A 41 -3.44 7.22 -13.47
N PHE A 42 -4.18 8.31 -13.29
CA PHE A 42 -4.67 9.15 -14.39
C PHE A 42 -3.49 9.78 -15.16
N SER A 43 -2.53 10.37 -14.45
CA SER A 43 -1.36 11.03 -15.05
C SER A 43 -0.51 10.03 -15.82
N VAL A 44 -0.24 8.84 -15.27
CA VAL A 44 0.55 7.81 -15.95
C VAL A 44 -0.16 7.26 -17.19
N SER A 45 -1.48 7.18 -17.18
CA SER A 45 -2.26 6.75 -18.35
C SER A 45 -2.06 7.70 -19.54
N ILE A 46 -2.03 9.00 -19.27
CA ILE A 46 -1.72 10.02 -20.29
C ILE A 46 -0.28 9.87 -20.77
N LEU A 47 0.68 9.73 -19.87
CA LEU A 47 2.10 9.58 -20.22
C LEU A 47 2.37 8.33 -21.06
N ILE A 48 1.73 7.20 -20.74
CA ILE A 48 1.84 5.96 -21.51
C ILE A 48 1.28 6.14 -22.92
N LYS A 49 0.19 6.88 -23.09
CA LYS A 49 -0.37 7.19 -24.43
C LYS A 49 0.65 7.85 -25.37
N TYR A 50 1.51 8.73 -24.82
CA TYR A 50 2.55 9.42 -25.60
C TYR A 50 3.83 8.62 -25.73
N THR A 51 4.31 8.01 -24.64
CA THR A 51 5.59 7.27 -24.62
C THR A 51 5.50 5.88 -25.24
N LYS A 52 4.29 5.31 -25.29
CA LYS A 52 4.02 3.93 -25.76
C LYS A 52 4.79 2.84 -24.99
N ARG A 53 5.32 3.18 -23.84
CA ARG A 53 6.08 2.28 -22.96
C ARG A 53 5.47 2.31 -21.57
N TYR A 54 5.24 1.14 -20.98
CA TYR A 54 4.68 1.02 -19.64
C TYR A 54 5.72 0.56 -18.59
N ARG A 55 6.72 -0.23 -19.01
CA ARG A 55 7.75 -0.80 -18.14
C ARG A 55 8.49 0.26 -17.31
N ILE A 56 8.87 1.39 -17.92
CA ILE A 56 9.58 2.48 -17.24
C ILE A 56 8.76 3.00 -16.06
N PHE A 57 7.45 3.18 -16.26
CA PHE A 57 6.57 3.69 -15.21
C PHE A 57 6.38 2.68 -14.08
N VAL A 58 6.35 1.38 -14.39
CA VAL A 58 6.34 0.32 -13.36
C VAL A 58 7.61 0.39 -12.51
N THR A 59 8.78 0.48 -13.13
CA THR A 59 10.07 0.54 -12.39
C THR A 59 10.17 1.79 -11.52
N ILE A 60 9.80 2.97 -12.06
CA ILE A 60 9.75 4.23 -11.31
C ILE A 60 8.73 4.11 -10.16
N GLY A 61 7.55 3.57 -10.43
CA GLY A 61 6.51 3.33 -9.43
C GLY A 61 6.99 2.43 -8.29
N CYS A 62 7.69 1.34 -8.60
CA CYS A 62 8.32 0.47 -7.59
C CYS A 62 9.30 1.25 -6.71
N ALA A 63 10.19 2.03 -7.31
CA ALA A 63 11.19 2.81 -6.57
C ALA A 63 10.53 3.85 -5.64
N ILE A 64 9.55 4.60 -6.15
CA ILE A 64 8.80 5.59 -5.36
C ILE A 64 8.03 4.92 -4.22
N TYR A 65 7.34 3.80 -4.50
CA TYR A 65 6.57 3.06 -3.52
C TYR A 65 7.45 2.55 -2.38
N MET A 66 8.58 1.91 -2.71
CA MET A 66 9.54 1.41 -1.72
C MET A 66 10.18 2.53 -0.90
N THR A 67 10.59 3.61 -1.54
CA THR A 67 11.13 4.79 -0.84
C THR A 67 10.09 5.39 0.11
N GLY A 68 8.84 5.47 -0.33
CA GLY A 68 7.73 5.92 0.51
C GLY A 68 7.53 5.03 1.75
N LEU A 69 7.56 3.70 1.59
CA LEU A 69 7.48 2.76 2.72
C LEU A 69 8.68 2.88 3.68
N ALA A 70 9.89 3.03 3.14
CA ALA A 70 11.08 3.23 3.96
C ALA A 70 11.01 4.54 4.74
N LEU A 71 10.56 5.63 4.12
CA LEU A 71 10.33 6.90 4.80
C LEU A 71 9.21 6.80 5.85
N MET A 72 8.16 6.03 5.61
CA MET A 72 7.15 5.77 6.64
C MET A 72 7.76 5.12 7.88
N LEU A 73 8.65 4.14 7.69
CA LEU A 73 9.30 3.45 8.80
C LEU A 73 10.24 4.38 9.58
N LEU A 74 10.95 5.28 8.89
CA LEU A 74 11.94 6.18 9.49
C LEU A 74 11.31 7.44 10.09
N CYS A 75 10.30 8.02 9.45
CA CYS A 75 9.77 9.33 9.79
C CYS A 75 8.44 9.29 10.56
N ARG A 76 7.81 8.14 10.71
CA ARG A 76 6.51 8.00 11.37
C ARG A 76 6.70 7.49 12.81
N GLY A 77 7.34 8.30 13.66
CA GLY A 77 7.49 8.06 15.09
C GLY A 77 6.50 8.87 15.93
N GLU A 78 6.55 8.70 17.26
CA GLU A 78 5.87 9.60 18.19
C GLU A 78 6.36 11.04 17.97
N GLY A 79 5.42 11.98 17.80
CA GLY A 79 5.75 13.38 17.49
C GLY A 79 6.15 13.67 16.05
N ALA A 80 5.90 12.75 15.11
CA ALA A 80 6.09 13.03 13.69
C ALA A 80 5.27 14.24 13.24
N SER A 81 5.88 15.13 12.48
CA SER A 81 5.19 16.29 11.92
C SER A 81 4.06 15.84 10.99
N HIS A 82 2.95 16.61 10.99
CA HIS A 82 1.83 16.39 10.06
C HIS A 82 2.28 16.28 8.60
N PHE A 83 3.26 17.11 8.21
CA PHE A 83 3.85 17.05 6.87
C PHE A 83 4.61 15.74 6.57
N GLN A 84 5.27 15.15 7.56
CA GLN A 84 5.96 13.88 7.38
C GLN A 84 4.96 12.73 7.19
N VAL A 85 3.90 12.72 8.00
CA VAL A 85 2.83 11.70 7.89
C VAL A 85 2.12 11.82 6.54
N LEU A 86 1.72 13.04 6.15
CA LEU A 86 1.02 13.29 4.89
C LEU A 86 1.92 13.04 3.68
N GLY A 87 3.15 13.54 3.71
CA GLY A 87 4.12 13.40 2.62
C GLY A 87 4.45 11.94 2.30
N THR A 88 4.62 11.11 3.34
CA THR A 88 4.86 9.67 3.15
C THR A 88 3.64 8.96 2.54
N GLN A 89 2.41 9.36 2.91
CA GLN A 89 1.18 8.83 2.31
C GLN A 89 1.05 9.23 0.83
N ILE A 90 1.34 10.49 0.50
CA ILE A 90 1.35 10.97 -0.88
C ILE A 90 2.35 10.17 -1.71
N MET A 91 3.54 9.95 -1.17
CA MET A 91 4.60 9.25 -1.89
C MET A 91 4.23 7.78 -2.18
N VAL A 92 3.72 7.06 -1.17
CA VAL A 92 3.25 5.68 -1.36
C VAL A 92 2.04 5.63 -2.29
N GLY A 93 1.12 6.59 -2.19
CA GLY A 93 -0.02 6.71 -3.11
C GLY A 93 0.41 6.94 -4.56
N CYS A 94 1.34 7.85 -4.80
CA CYS A 94 1.92 8.08 -6.14
C CYS A 94 2.57 6.81 -6.70
N GLY A 95 3.40 6.13 -5.90
CA GLY A 95 4.01 4.86 -6.29
C GLY A 95 2.97 3.80 -6.64
N GLY A 96 1.91 3.66 -5.81
CA GLY A 96 0.81 2.72 -6.04
C GLY A 96 0.06 2.98 -7.34
N GLY A 97 -0.25 4.24 -7.64
CA GLY A 97 -0.91 4.63 -8.90
C GLY A 97 -0.06 4.38 -10.13
N LEU A 98 1.25 4.64 -10.03
CA LEU A 98 2.23 4.35 -11.09
C LEU A 98 2.45 2.84 -11.32
N LEU A 99 2.08 1.99 -10.38
CA LEU A 99 2.18 0.53 -10.51
C LEU A 99 0.92 -0.09 -11.11
N ASN A 100 -0.24 0.26 -10.59
CA ASN A 100 -1.48 -0.46 -10.86
C ASN A 100 -1.86 -0.46 -12.34
N VAL A 101 -2.00 0.72 -12.96
CA VAL A 101 -2.44 0.86 -14.36
C VAL A 101 -1.41 0.29 -15.35
N PRO A 102 -0.09 0.61 -15.26
CA PRO A 102 0.88 0.08 -16.20
C PRO A 102 1.04 -1.44 -16.13
N VAL A 103 0.96 -2.05 -14.94
CA VAL A 103 1.04 -3.51 -14.79
C VAL A 103 -0.17 -4.17 -15.42
N GLN A 104 -1.40 -3.67 -15.15
CA GLN A 104 -2.61 -4.18 -15.79
C GLN A 104 -2.53 -4.07 -17.32
N LEU A 105 -2.06 -2.94 -17.83
CA LEU A 105 -1.87 -2.73 -19.27
C LEU A 105 -0.85 -3.72 -19.85
N GLY A 106 0.23 -4.01 -19.13
CA GLY A 106 1.22 -5.02 -19.53
C GLY A 106 0.63 -6.42 -19.65
N VAL A 107 -0.23 -6.82 -18.70
CA VAL A 107 -0.95 -8.09 -18.74
C VAL A 107 -1.91 -8.13 -19.94
N GLN A 108 -2.65 -7.08 -20.19
CA GLN A 108 -3.56 -6.99 -21.33
C GLN A 108 -2.81 -7.01 -22.67
N ALA A 109 -1.66 -6.37 -22.75
CA ALA A 109 -0.83 -6.34 -23.97
C ALA A 109 -0.14 -7.68 -24.29
N SER A 110 0.01 -8.56 -23.31
CA SER A 110 0.56 -9.90 -23.49
C SER A 110 -0.47 -10.92 -23.99
N ALA A 111 -1.77 -10.66 -23.80
CA ALA A 111 -2.84 -11.55 -24.18
C ALA A 111 -3.27 -11.36 -25.64
N SER A 112 -3.82 -12.42 -26.26
CA SER A 112 -4.49 -12.31 -27.56
C SER A 112 -5.81 -11.52 -27.42
N HIS A 113 -6.31 -10.96 -28.52
CA HIS A 113 -7.53 -10.13 -28.48
C HIS A 113 -8.75 -10.86 -27.86
N GLN A 114 -8.86 -12.16 -28.08
CA GLN A 114 -9.94 -12.99 -27.52
C GLN A 114 -9.76 -13.28 -26.03
N GLU A 115 -8.53 -13.22 -25.51
CA GLU A 115 -8.17 -13.58 -24.14
C GLU A 115 -7.98 -12.37 -23.20
N VAL A 116 -8.04 -11.13 -23.73
CA VAL A 116 -7.84 -9.91 -22.91
C VAL A 116 -8.78 -9.86 -21.69
N ALA A 117 -10.05 -10.25 -21.87
CA ALA A 117 -11.00 -10.27 -20.77
C ALA A 117 -10.60 -11.28 -19.68
N ALA A 118 -10.20 -12.49 -20.08
CA ALA A 118 -9.74 -13.53 -19.16
C ALA A 118 -8.44 -13.11 -18.44
N ALA A 119 -7.47 -12.56 -19.17
CA ALA A 119 -6.21 -12.06 -18.60
C ALA A 119 -6.46 -10.93 -17.59
N THR A 120 -7.38 -10.02 -17.89
CA THR A 120 -7.76 -8.94 -16.96
C THR A 120 -8.43 -9.52 -15.70
N ALA A 121 -9.34 -10.49 -15.86
CA ALA A 121 -9.99 -11.14 -14.72
C ALA A 121 -8.96 -11.86 -13.83
N MET A 122 -8.00 -12.59 -14.41
CA MET A 122 -6.92 -13.24 -13.68
C MET A 122 -6.05 -12.25 -12.93
N PHE A 123 -5.71 -11.12 -13.54
CA PHE A 123 -4.94 -10.05 -12.88
C PHE A 123 -5.69 -9.50 -11.67
N LEU A 124 -6.97 -9.13 -11.83
CA LEU A 124 -7.79 -8.60 -10.74
C LEU A 124 -7.96 -9.62 -9.61
N THR A 125 -8.25 -10.88 -9.96
CA THR A 125 -8.36 -11.96 -8.97
C THR A 125 -7.05 -12.14 -8.19
N SER A 126 -5.91 -12.11 -8.87
CA SER A 126 -4.59 -12.20 -8.21
C SER A 126 -4.32 -11.03 -7.27
N MET A 127 -4.76 -9.81 -7.65
CA MET A 127 -4.70 -8.63 -6.77
C MET A 127 -5.53 -8.82 -5.50
N GLU A 128 -6.80 -9.27 -5.64
CA GLU A 128 -7.69 -9.50 -4.52
C GLU A 128 -7.19 -10.62 -3.60
N MET A 129 -6.67 -11.71 -4.17
CA MET A 129 -6.02 -12.78 -3.38
C MET A 129 -4.82 -12.25 -2.59
N GLY A 130 -3.97 -11.43 -3.23
CA GLY A 130 -2.85 -10.78 -2.55
C GLY A 130 -3.32 -9.85 -1.44
N GLY A 131 -4.42 -9.13 -1.65
CA GLY A 131 -5.08 -8.29 -0.66
C GLY A 131 -5.58 -9.11 0.54
N ALA A 132 -6.31 -10.19 0.29
CA ALA A 132 -6.86 -11.07 1.32
C ALA A 132 -5.75 -11.69 2.20
N VAL A 133 -4.67 -12.20 1.58
CA VAL A 133 -3.50 -12.72 2.31
C VAL A 133 -2.84 -11.61 3.14
N GLY A 134 -2.68 -10.40 2.57
CA GLY A 134 -2.15 -9.25 3.27
C GLY A 134 -3.01 -8.84 4.47
N ALA A 135 -4.33 -8.81 4.32
CA ALA A 135 -5.27 -8.51 5.40
C ALA A 135 -5.21 -9.55 6.52
N ALA A 136 -5.16 -10.84 6.17
CA ALA A 136 -5.07 -11.93 7.14
C ALA A 136 -3.78 -11.87 7.98
N ILE A 137 -2.62 -11.69 7.33
CA ILE A 137 -1.33 -11.60 8.01
C ILE A 137 -1.26 -10.33 8.87
N SER A 138 -1.67 -9.17 8.33
CA SER A 138 -1.66 -7.92 9.10
C SER A 138 -2.61 -7.98 10.28
N GLY A 139 -3.79 -8.63 10.13
CA GLY A 139 -4.73 -8.91 11.21
C GLY A 139 -4.12 -9.77 12.30
N ALA A 140 -3.49 -10.86 11.94
CA ALA A 140 -2.82 -11.74 12.89
C ALA A 140 -1.70 -11.03 13.66
N VAL A 141 -0.90 -10.21 12.97
CA VAL A 141 0.13 -9.39 13.63
C VAL A 141 -0.50 -8.41 14.60
N TRP A 142 -1.50 -7.65 14.17
CA TRP A 142 -2.17 -6.63 14.98
C TRP A 142 -2.79 -7.22 16.24
N THR A 143 -3.58 -8.29 16.10
CA THR A 143 -4.29 -8.92 17.21
C THR A 143 -3.39 -9.69 18.16
N SER A 144 -2.21 -10.14 17.72
CA SER A 144 -1.28 -10.89 18.56
C SER A 144 -0.25 -9.99 19.26
N PHE A 145 0.22 -8.94 18.58
CA PHE A 145 1.33 -8.12 19.09
C PHE A 145 0.86 -7.02 20.02
N ILE A 146 -0.23 -6.31 19.72
CA ILE A 146 -0.69 -5.20 20.57
C ILE A 146 -1.02 -5.68 21.99
N PRO A 147 -1.84 -6.72 22.22
CA PRO A 147 -2.14 -7.17 23.58
C PRO A 147 -0.88 -7.58 24.36
N ARG A 148 0.04 -8.30 23.71
CA ARG A 148 1.32 -8.69 24.33
C ARG A 148 2.16 -7.48 24.74
N LYS A 149 2.21 -6.46 23.88
CA LYS A 149 2.97 -5.24 24.12
C LYS A 149 2.31 -4.37 25.19
N LEU A 150 0.99 -4.32 25.23
CA LEU A 150 0.23 -3.66 26.28
C LEU A 150 0.54 -4.30 27.64
N LEU A 151 0.46 -5.63 27.76
CA LEU A 151 0.82 -6.34 28.99
C LEU A 151 2.28 -6.11 29.41
N GLN A 152 3.18 -5.89 28.45
CA GLN A 152 4.60 -5.63 28.72
C GLN A 152 4.87 -4.20 29.21
N TYR A 153 4.18 -3.20 28.66
CA TYR A 153 4.52 -1.78 28.87
C TYR A 153 3.56 -1.06 29.81
N LEU A 154 2.32 -1.53 29.97
CA LEU A 154 1.36 -0.90 30.87
C LEU A 154 1.86 -0.94 32.33
N PRO A 155 1.65 0.16 33.09
CA PRO A 155 1.82 0.16 34.55
C PRO A 155 0.98 -0.94 35.19
N ASP A 156 1.43 -1.49 36.32
CA ASP A 156 0.77 -2.61 36.99
C ASP A 156 -0.69 -2.30 37.37
N GLU A 157 -1.01 -1.05 37.66
CA GLU A 157 -2.35 -0.56 37.98
C GLU A 157 -3.34 -0.70 36.83
N THR A 158 -2.87 -0.59 35.57
CA THR A 158 -3.70 -0.60 34.38
C THR A 158 -3.56 -1.87 33.52
N LYS A 159 -2.69 -2.81 33.90
CA LYS A 159 -2.51 -4.09 33.18
C LYS A 159 -3.79 -4.92 33.11
N SER A 160 -4.64 -4.87 34.13
CA SER A 160 -5.92 -5.58 34.11
C SER A 160 -6.89 -5.06 33.04
N GLN A 161 -6.67 -3.85 32.53
CA GLN A 161 -7.50 -3.22 31.50
C GLN A 161 -6.92 -3.39 30.07
N ALA A 162 -5.84 -4.14 29.90
CA ALA A 162 -5.16 -4.30 28.61
C ALA A 162 -6.10 -4.79 27.51
N ASP A 163 -6.97 -5.76 27.80
CA ASP A 163 -7.92 -6.32 26.84
C ASP A 163 -9.01 -5.31 26.45
N GLU A 164 -9.45 -4.50 27.41
CA GLU A 164 -10.44 -3.45 27.17
C GLU A 164 -9.86 -2.30 26.35
N ILE A 165 -8.63 -1.88 26.67
CA ILE A 165 -7.86 -0.86 25.92
C ILE A 165 -7.63 -1.32 24.48
N PHE A 166 -7.33 -2.61 24.25
CA PHE A 166 -7.18 -3.16 22.92
C PHE A 166 -8.51 -3.27 22.18
N GLY A 167 -9.55 -3.73 22.86
CA GLY A 167 -10.87 -4.00 22.26
C GLY A 167 -11.65 -2.74 21.86
N LYS A 168 -11.40 -1.61 22.52
CA LYS A 168 -12.12 -0.35 22.29
C LYS A 168 -11.16 0.80 22.12
N LEU A 169 -11.12 1.38 20.91
CA LEU A 169 -10.29 2.56 20.63
C LEU A 169 -10.60 3.73 21.59
N THR A 170 -11.88 3.89 21.96
CA THR A 170 -12.33 4.94 22.88
C THR A 170 -11.72 4.79 24.28
N GLU A 171 -11.46 3.57 24.73
CA GLU A 171 -10.79 3.34 26.02
C GLU A 171 -9.32 3.77 25.95
N ALA A 172 -8.62 3.43 24.87
CA ALA A 172 -7.25 3.88 24.65
C ALA A 172 -7.14 5.42 24.61
N LEU A 173 -8.17 6.11 24.11
CA LEU A 173 -8.21 7.57 23.97
C LEU A 173 -8.61 8.31 25.26
N LYS A 174 -9.14 7.64 26.28
CA LYS A 174 -9.48 8.27 27.57
C LYS A 174 -8.25 8.76 28.33
N TYR A 175 -7.12 8.11 28.13
CA TYR A 175 -5.89 8.49 28.82
C TYR A 175 -5.28 9.73 28.16
N GLU A 176 -4.94 10.73 28.96
CA GLU A 176 -4.33 11.98 28.47
C GLU A 176 -2.96 11.72 27.83
N MET A 177 -2.66 12.47 26.77
CA MET A 177 -1.36 12.42 26.12
C MET A 177 -0.26 12.81 27.12
N GLY A 178 0.79 11.97 27.23
CA GLY A 178 1.88 12.16 28.19
C GLY A 178 1.71 11.38 29.49
N SER A 179 0.53 10.81 29.81
CA SER A 179 0.38 9.92 30.95
C SER A 179 1.19 8.63 30.77
N PRO A 180 1.70 8.00 31.86
CA PRO A 180 2.47 6.76 31.75
C PRO A 180 1.74 5.65 31.01
N THR A 181 0.45 5.51 31.24
CA THR A 181 -0.43 4.55 30.54
C THR A 181 -0.53 4.88 29.06
N ARG A 182 -0.71 6.16 28.68
CA ARG A 182 -0.80 6.57 27.29
C ARG A 182 0.51 6.35 26.55
N ILE A 183 1.65 6.63 27.16
CA ILE A 183 2.99 6.36 26.58
C ILE A 183 3.15 4.86 26.30
N ALA A 184 2.72 4.00 27.22
CA ALA A 184 2.76 2.56 27.04
C ALA A 184 1.88 2.08 25.88
N ILE A 185 0.67 2.65 25.75
CA ILE A 185 -0.25 2.39 24.64
C ILE A 185 0.38 2.83 23.33
N ASN A 186 0.84 4.08 23.22
CA ASN A 186 1.47 4.63 22.02
C ASN A 186 2.65 3.77 21.56
N ARG A 187 3.53 3.39 22.48
CA ARG A 187 4.68 2.53 22.21
C ARG A 187 4.26 1.16 21.65
N SER A 188 3.21 0.57 22.23
CA SER A 188 2.68 -0.73 21.78
C SER A 188 2.17 -0.66 20.33
N TYR A 189 1.43 0.40 19.99
CA TYR A 189 0.92 0.65 18.65
C TYR A 189 2.04 0.98 17.66
N GLN A 190 3.00 1.82 18.06
CA GLN A 190 4.15 2.20 17.25
C GLN A 190 5.02 0.99 16.88
N GLU A 191 5.37 0.14 17.85
CA GLU A 191 6.18 -1.04 17.58
C GLU A 191 5.46 -2.03 16.67
N THR A 192 4.15 -2.18 16.83
CA THR A 192 3.33 -3.04 15.95
C THR A 192 3.28 -2.49 14.53
N MET A 193 3.05 -1.17 14.38
CA MET A 193 3.06 -0.53 13.06
C MET A 193 4.41 -0.64 12.37
N ASN A 194 5.51 -0.47 13.09
CA ASN A 194 6.87 -0.63 12.56
C ASN A 194 7.11 -2.06 12.03
N ARG A 195 6.59 -3.08 12.71
CA ARG A 195 6.65 -4.47 12.21
C ARG A 195 5.86 -4.66 10.94
N LEU A 196 4.65 -4.09 10.85
CA LEU A 196 3.84 -4.15 9.63
C LEU A 196 4.54 -3.45 8.46
N LEU A 197 5.13 -2.28 8.68
CA LEU A 197 5.89 -1.55 7.66
C LEU A 197 7.15 -2.32 7.23
N THR A 198 7.83 -2.98 8.17
CA THR A 198 8.98 -3.85 7.84
C THR A 198 8.55 -5.03 6.97
N LEU A 199 7.45 -5.69 7.30
CA LEU A 199 6.88 -6.76 6.46
C LEU A 199 6.48 -6.23 5.07
N ALA A 200 5.89 -5.04 5.01
CA ALA A 200 5.56 -4.38 3.74
C ALA A 200 6.81 -4.17 2.87
N LEU A 201 7.91 -3.68 3.46
CA LEU A 201 9.19 -3.51 2.76
C LEU A 201 9.74 -4.83 2.25
N ILE A 202 9.76 -5.87 3.08
CA ILE A 202 10.26 -7.21 2.69
C ILE A 202 9.47 -7.76 1.51
N VAL A 203 8.14 -7.67 1.54
CA VAL A 203 7.26 -8.16 0.47
C VAL A 203 7.42 -7.35 -0.82
N THR A 204 7.81 -6.07 -0.74
CA THR A 204 8.02 -5.22 -1.92
C THR A 204 9.42 -5.33 -2.52
N LEU A 205 10.42 -5.86 -1.81
CA LEU A 205 11.79 -6.02 -2.34
C LEU A 205 11.85 -6.74 -3.70
N PRO A 206 11.13 -7.85 -3.93
CA PRO A 206 11.14 -8.54 -5.23
C PRO A 206 10.54 -7.73 -6.38
N LEU A 207 9.77 -6.66 -6.12
CA LEU A 207 9.13 -5.89 -7.19
C LEU A 207 10.12 -5.21 -8.12
N ILE A 208 11.27 -4.75 -7.62
CA ILE A 208 12.29 -4.10 -8.47
C ILE A 208 12.85 -5.09 -9.51
N PRO A 209 13.46 -6.23 -9.13
CA PRO A 209 13.96 -7.16 -10.13
C PRO A 209 12.86 -7.71 -11.05
N LEU A 210 11.65 -7.93 -10.52
CA LEU A 210 10.50 -8.34 -11.34
C LEU A 210 10.11 -7.26 -12.35
N SER A 211 10.10 -5.98 -11.98
CA SER A 211 9.80 -4.88 -12.90
C SER A 211 10.84 -4.75 -14.01
N LEU A 212 12.11 -5.02 -13.70
CA LEU A 212 13.21 -5.01 -14.67
C LEU A 212 13.19 -6.21 -15.61
N SER A 213 12.61 -7.34 -15.20
CA SER A 213 12.45 -8.53 -16.06
C SER A 213 11.18 -8.50 -16.91
N MET A 214 10.28 -7.54 -16.71
CA MET A 214 9.07 -7.40 -17.54
C MET A 214 9.43 -7.15 -19.01
N VAL A 215 8.70 -7.81 -19.91
CA VAL A 215 8.80 -7.55 -21.35
C VAL A 215 8.10 -6.23 -21.67
N ASP A 216 8.80 -5.32 -22.35
CA ASP A 216 8.25 -4.01 -22.77
C ASP A 216 7.59 -4.13 -24.14
N TYR A 217 6.31 -4.50 -24.18
CA TYR A 217 5.57 -4.55 -25.44
C TYR A 217 5.32 -3.12 -25.94
N LYS A 218 5.76 -2.83 -27.18
CA LYS A 218 5.44 -1.57 -27.84
C LYS A 218 3.96 -1.53 -28.21
N LEU A 219 3.20 -0.68 -27.55
CA LEU A 219 1.75 -0.59 -27.71
C LEU A 219 1.30 -0.22 -29.14
N ASP A 220 2.16 0.43 -29.93
CA ASP A 220 1.89 0.69 -31.36
C ASP A 220 1.76 -0.61 -32.17
N LYS A 221 2.62 -1.60 -31.91
CA LYS A 221 2.58 -2.89 -32.62
C LYS A 221 1.34 -3.71 -32.25
N VAL A 222 0.87 -3.59 -31.01
CA VAL A 222 -0.37 -4.23 -30.55
C VAL A 222 -1.58 -3.58 -31.22
N SER A 223 -1.62 -2.25 -31.32
CA SER A 223 -2.70 -1.52 -32.02
C SER A 223 -2.76 -1.83 -33.53
N HIS A 224 -1.61 -1.98 -34.20
CA HIS A 224 -1.57 -2.38 -35.62
C HIS A 224 -2.04 -3.82 -35.84
N ARG A 225 -1.72 -4.75 -34.94
CA ARG A 225 -2.24 -6.14 -34.99
C ARG A 225 -3.76 -6.21 -34.88
N ILE A 226 -4.34 -5.31 -34.08
CA ILE A 226 -5.81 -5.25 -33.92
C ILE A 226 -6.48 -4.65 -35.15
N LYS A 227 -5.84 -3.65 -35.81
CA LYS A 227 -6.41 -2.98 -36.99
C LYS A 227 -6.30 -3.80 -38.28
N ASN A 228 -5.32 -4.71 -38.38
CA ASN A 228 -5.09 -5.55 -39.57
C ASN A 228 -4.93 -7.03 -39.17
N PRO A 229 -5.99 -7.75 -38.80
CA PRO A 229 -5.91 -9.17 -38.43
C PRO A 229 -5.47 -10.08 -39.59
N PHE A 230 -5.64 -9.62 -40.85
CA PHE A 230 -5.33 -10.38 -42.06
C PHE A 230 -3.92 -10.14 -42.62
N SER A 231 -3.14 -9.18 -42.09
CA SER A 231 -1.79 -8.90 -42.65
C SER A 231 -0.79 -10.03 -42.43
N ASN A 232 -1.03 -10.95 -41.52
CA ASN A 232 -0.17 -12.11 -41.26
C ASN A 232 -0.58 -13.37 -42.09
N MET A 233 -1.75 -13.39 -42.74
CA MET A 233 -2.14 -14.50 -43.63
C MET A 233 -1.51 -14.40 -45.03
N VAL A 234 -1.04 -13.21 -45.40
CA VAL A 234 -0.44 -12.97 -46.72
C VAL A 234 1.09 -13.10 -46.71
N ALA A 235 1.72 -13.17 -45.55
CA ALA A 235 3.18 -13.18 -45.40
C ALA A 235 3.81 -14.58 -45.25
N ASN A 236 3.01 -15.66 -45.29
CA ASN A 236 3.50 -17.05 -45.37
C ASN A 236 2.76 -17.77 -46.49
N PRO A 237 3.34 -17.91 -47.71
CA PRO A 237 2.84 -18.82 -48.74
C PRO A 237 3.10 -20.27 -48.36
#